data_d8e244d52b5be4c9e44fbf4f2a98a606
#
_entry.id   d8e244d52b5be4c9e44fbf4f2a98a606
#
_cell.length_a   1.000
_cell.length_b   1.000
_cell.length_c   1.000
_cell.angle_alpha   90.00
_cell.angle_beta   90.00
_cell.angle_gamma   90.00
#
_symmetry.space_group_name_H-M   'P 1'
#
loop_
_entity.id
_entity.type
_entity.pdbx_description
1 polymer ?
#
loop_
_entity_poly.entity_id
_entity_poly.type
_entity_poly.pdbx_seq_one_letter_code
_entity_poly.pdbx_strand_id
1 'polypeptide(L)'
;SRQQRSLGKDFRLLIFSVWSSCTGDGMFLTAFPLLAALLTRDPILISGITIATKLPWLLFSLFTGAISDRMDRRRLMIGADITRCAIVASLAATIVTDHSNIWVLYVCAFSLGICETLHTNCAQAILSDIVEPDQLMIANARFTSAQVTSAQFVGPSFGVILFNTASALPFAADAITFAGSAALIKAIPNEHGVEAPTTRLRDDMLDGLKFLRDNPVLRRLTAILATLNFFYFAAAALLVLYTTDLLNSGELTFTALSVGAALGTVVSRFIVSPLSNRFDRSGIIAIS
;
A
#
# COMPACT_ATOMS: atom_id res chain seq x y z
N SER A 1 15.40 24.46 -22.43
CA SER A 1 15.75 23.18 -21.82
C SER A 1 15.75 23.36 -20.31
N ARG A 2 14.62 23.10 -19.64
CA ARG A 2 14.59 22.97 -18.17
C ARG A 2 15.42 21.73 -17.82
N GLN A 3 16.62 21.94 -17.27
CA GLN A 3 17.40 20.88 -16.67
C GLN A 3 16.50 20.16 -15.67
N GLN A 4 16.24 18.87 -15.90
CA GLN A 4 15.68 17.98 -14.89
C GLN A 4 16.73 17.90 -13.76
N ARG A 5 16.60 18.76 -12.74
CA ARG A 5 17.36 18.59 -11.52
C ARG A 5 17.06 17.17 -11.02
N SER A 6 18.09 16.38 -10.83
CA SER A 6 17.96 15.02 -10.32
C SER A 6 17.37 15.10 -8.91
N LEU A 7 16.26 14.44 -8.67
CA LEU A 7 15.74 14.17 -7.35
C LEU A 7 16.87 13.55 -6.51
N GLY A 8 17.21 14.13 -5.36
CA GLY A 8 18.41 13.87 -4.58
C GLY A 8 18.66 12.40 -4.20
N LYS A 9 19.78 12.14 -3.51
CA LYS A 9 20.15 10.79 -3.04
C LYS A 9 19.07 10.21 -2.10
N ASP A 10 18.50 11.04 -1.22
CA ASP A 10 17.53 10.63 -0.22
C ASP A 10 16.21 10.18 -0.85
N PHE A 11 15.77 10.87 -1.89
CA PHE A 11 14.63 10.43 -2.69
C PHE A 11 14.86 9.06 -3.33
N ARG A 12 16.08 8.79 -3.86
CA ARG A 12 16.39 7.48 -4.42
C ARG A 12 16.37 6.39 -3.37
N LEU A 13 16.92 6.64 -2.17
CA LEU A 13 16.87 5.70 -1.06
C LEU A 13 15.43 5.41 -0.65
N LEU A 14 14.57 6.44 -0.54
CA LEU A 14 13.16 6.28 -0.24
C LEU A 14 12.44 5.45 -1.33
N ILE A 15 12.68 5.75 -2.61
CA ILE A 15 12.05 4.98 -3.70
C ILE A 15 12.48 3.52 -3.69
N PHE A 16 13.76 3.22 -3.45
CA PHE A 16 14.22 1.84 -3.38
C PHE A 16 13.68 1.11 -2.13
N SER A 17 13.52 1.79 -1.00
CA SER A 17 12.87 1.20 0.18
C SER A 17 11.41 0.87 -0.11
N VAL A 18 10.67 1.78 -0.75
CA VAL A 18 9.29 1.57 -1.17
C VAL A 18 9.18 0.42 -2.19
N TRP A 19 10.09 0.36 -3.18
CA TRP A 19 10.17 -0.76 -4.11
C TRP A 19 10.35 -2.09 -3.38
N SER A 20 11.30 -2.16 -2.44
CA SER A 20 11.56 -3.36 -1.65
C SER A 20 10.33 -3.77 -0.84
N SER A 21 9.82 -2.87 0.01
CA SER A 21 8.68 -3.14 0.88
C SER A 21 7.41 -3.51 0.10
N CYS A 22 7.04 -2.74 -0.93
CA CYS A 22 5.84 -3.02 -1.72
C CYS A 22 5.96 -4.28 -2.59
N THR A 23 7.18 -4.70 -2.97
CA THR A 23 7.37 -6.00 -3.63
C THR A 23 7.04 -7.13 -2.66
N GLY A 24 7.49 -7.05 -1.41
CA GLY A 24 7.12 -7.97 -0.35
C GLY A 24 5.62 -8.01 -0.11
N ASP A 25 4.98 -6.85 0.04
CA ASP A 25 3.52 -6.74 0.19
C ASP A 25 2.78 -7.44 -0.96
N GLY A 26 3.24 -7.28 -2.20
CA GLY A 26 2.66 -7.94 -3.36
C GLY A 26 2.83 -9.46 -3.35
N MET A 27 3.99 -9.97 -2.90
CA MET A 27 4.21 -11.41 -2.69
C MET A 27 3.27 -11.94 -1.61
N PHE A 28 3.16 -11.23 -0.49
CA PHE A 28 2.28 -11.57 0.61
C PHE A 28 0.81 -11.62 0.16
N LEU A 29 0.30 -10.56 -0.49
CA LEU A 29 -1.09 -10.49 -0.97
C LEU A 29 -1.48 -11.63 -1.90
N THR A 30 -0.53 -12.20 -2.62
CA THR A 30 -0.77 -13.33 -3.52
C THR A 30 -0.64 -14.67 -2.80
N ALA A 31 0.42 -14.85 -2.01
CA ALA A 31 0.69 -16.11 -1.33
C ALA A 31 -0.25 -16.37 -0.15
N PHE A 32 -0.74 -15.32 0.49
CA PHE A 32 -1.52 -15.42 1.72
C PHE A 32 -2.90 -16.07 1.53
N PRO A 33 -3.71 -15.71 0.52
CA PRO A 33 -4.95 -16.44 0.20
C PRO A 33 -4.69 -17.89 -0.22
N LEU A 34 -3.59 -18.16 -0.94
CA LEU A 34 -3.21 -19.51 -1.32
C LEU A 34 -2.88 -20.35 -0.09
N LEU A 35 -2.13 -19.81 0.87
CA LEU A 35 -1.87 -20.47 2.14
C LEU A 35 -3.15 -20.72 2.93
N ALA A 36 -4.06 -19.75 2.99
CA ALA A 36 -5.34 -19.91 3.63
C ALA A 36 -6.17 -21.05 3.04
N ALA A 37 -6.18 -21.18 1.71
CA ALA A 37 -6.87 -22.24 1.00
C ALA A 37 -6.28 -23.66 1.27
N LEU A 38 -4.98 -23.74 1.66
CA LEU A 38 -4.39 -24.99 2.12
C LEU A 38 -4.84 -25.38 3.54
N LEU A 39 -5.11 -24.37 4.40
CA LEU A 39 -5.47 -24.59 5.80
C LEU A 39 -6.97 -24.79 6.02
N THR A 40 -7.82 -24.24 5.17
CA THR A 40 -9.29 -24.35 5.28
C THR A 40 -9.96 -24.30 3.92
N ARG A 41 -11.12 -24.93 3.81
CA ARG A 41 -12.01 -24.84 2.65
C ARG A 41 -13.24 -23.99 2.92
N ASP A 42 -13.33 -23.36 4.09
CA ASP A 42 -14.44 -22.48 4.43
C ASP A 42 -14.26 -21.10 3.77
N PRO A 43 -15.15 -20.73 2.80
CA PRO A 43 -15.04 -19.46 2.11
C PRO A 43 -15.19 -18.24 3.04
N ILE A 44 -15.91 -18.38 4.15
CA ILE A 44 -16.11 -17.30 5.13
C ILE A 44 -14.79 -17.00 5.83
N LEU A 45 -14.06 -18.03 6.23
CA LEU A 45 -12.75 -17.87 6.86
C LEU A 45 -11.73 -17.29 5.90
N ILE A 46 -11.72 -17.70 4.63
CA ILE A 46 -10.80 -17.17 3.63
C ILE A 46 -11.11 -15.69 3.33
N SER A 47 -12.37 -15.33 3.12
CA SER A 47 -12.76 -13.94 2.85
C SER A 47 -12.56 -13.02 4.07
N GLY A 48 -12.75 -13.55 5.28
CA GLY A 48 -12.49 -12.84 6.52
C GLY A 48 -11.03 -12.37 6.67
N ILE A 49 -10.06 -13.09 6.09
CA ILE A 49 -8.65 -12.67 6.06
C ILE A 49 -8.50 -11.34 5.30
N THR A 50 -9.19 -11.18 4.17
CA THR A 50 -9.18 -9.92 3.42
C THR A 50 -9.71 -8.77 4.26
N ILE A 51 -10.74 -9.01 5.07
CA ILE A 51 -11.24 -8.03 6.03
C ILE A 51 -10.17 -7.72 7.08
N ALA A 52 -9.52 -8.74 7.63
CA ALA A 52 -8.48 -8.57 8.63
C ALA A 52 -7.29 -7.74 8.13
N THR A 53 -6.90 -7.85 6.86
CA THR A 53 -5.85 -7.01 6.26
C THR A 53 -6.29 -5.56 6.05
N LYS A 54 -7.56 -5.29 5.76
CA LYS A 54 -8.05 -3.93 5.43
C LYS A 54 -8.64 -3.19 6.63
N LEU A 55 -9.11 -3.92 7.63
CA LEU A 55 -9.69 -3.34 8.85
C LEU A 55 -8.74 -2.38 9.59
N PRO A 56 -7.42 -2.64 9.71
CA PRO A 56 -6.48 -1.70 10.32
C PRO A 56 -6.45 -0.33 9.63
N TRP A 57 -6.57 -0.27 8.32
CA TRP A 57 -6.63 0.99 7.57
C TRP A 57 -7.82 1.85 8.01
N LEU A 58 -8.98 1.24 8.22
CA LEU A 58 -10.16 1.94 8.69
C LEU A 58 -10.02 2.42 10.15
N LEU A 59 -9.47 1.57 11.02
CA LEU A 59 -9.42 1.84 12.46
C LEU A 59 -8.24 2.74 12.85
N PHE A 60 -7.08 2.56 12.22
CA PHE A 60 -5.82 3.15 12.68
C PHE A 60 -5.27 4.25 11.78
N SER A 61 -5.83 4.50 10.57
CA SER A 61 -5.27 5.50 9.64
C SER A 61 -5.16 6.89 10.25
N LEU A 62 -6.19 7.35 10.96
CA LEU A 62 -6.18 8.65 11.64
C LEU A 62 -5.17 8.67 12.79
N PHE A 63 -5.06 7.58 13.54
CA PHE A 63 -4.17 7.44 14.67
C PHE A 63 -2.69 7.38 14.22
N THR A 64 -2.41 6.58 13.20
CA THR A 64 -1.06 6.46 12.63
C THR A 64 -0.62 7.76 11.94
N GLY A 65 -1.53 8.49 11.30
CA GLY A 65 -1.28 9.82 10.77
C GLY A 65 -0.83 10.79 11.87
N ALA A 66 -1.64 10.89 12.94
CA ALA A 66 -1.31 11.77 14.06
C ALA A 66 -0.02 11.37 14.81
N ILE A 67 0.34 10.07 14.85
CA ILE A 67 1.64 9.61 15.36
C ILE A 67 2.78 10.04 14.43
N SER A 68 2.61 9.92 13.11
CA SER A 68 3.62 10.28 12.12
C SER A 68 3.96 11.77 12.15
N ASP A 69 3.03 12.61 12.61
CA ASP A 69 3.25 14.06 12.74
C ASP A 69 3.99 14.45 14.02
N ARG A 70 4.07 13.55 15.00
CA ARG A 70 4.67 13.81 16.32
C ARG A 70 6.00 13.13 16.57
N MET A 71 6.28 12.08 15.85
CA MET A 71 7.47 11.26 16.05
C MET A 71 8.36 11.32 14.82
N ASP A 72 9.62 10.96 15.00
CA ASP A 72 10.56 10.81 13.89
C ASP A 72 10.03 9.77 12.89
N ARG A 73 9.54 10.26 11.76
CA ARG A 73 8.94 9.46 10.67
C ARG A 73 9.85 8.34 10.21
N ARG A 74 11.14 8.62 10.12
CA ARG A 74 12.16 7.65 9.73
C ARG A 74 12.25 6.50 10.74
N ARG A 75 12.28 6.82 12.05
CA ARG A 75 12.31 5.79 13.11
C ARG A 75 11.04 4.97 13.12
N LEU A 76 9.89 5.59 12.88
CA LEU A 76 8.61 4.90 12.78
C LEU A 76 8.59 3.92 11.60
N MET A 77 9.09 4.32 10.42
CA MET A 77 9.18 3.44 9.25
C MET A 77 10.11 2.26 9.52
N ILE A 78 11.29 2.51 10.08
CA ILE A 78 12.24 1.44 10.44
C ILE A 78 11.61 0.47 11.44
N GLY A 79 10.95 0.99 12.48
CA GLY A 79 10.24 0.18 13.47
C GLY A 79 9.12 -0.65 12.86
N ALA A 80 8.33 -0.06 11.97
CA ALA A 80 7.27 -0.76 11.24
C ALA A 80 7.85 -1.90 10.38
N ASP A 81 8.90 -1.64 9.60
CA ASP A 81 9.52 -2.66 8.73
C ASP A 81 10.18 -3.78 9.53
N ILE A 82 10.86 -3.48 10.65
CA ILE A 82 11.41 -4.50 11.54
C ILE A 82 10.29 -5.37 12.15
N THR A 83 9.19 -4.74 12.57
CA THR A 83 8.02 -5.47 13.11
C THR A 83 7.40 -6.35 12.03
N ARG A 84 7.21 -5.84 10.82
CA ARG A 84 6.69 -6.60 9.67
C ARG A 84 7.61 -7.76 9.33
N CYS A 85 8.93 -7.52 9.27
CA CYS A 85 9.93 -8.57 9.07
C CYS A 85 9.79 -9.69 10.12
N ALA A 86 9.67 -9.36 11.41
CA ALA A 86 9.51 -10.34 12.48
C ALA A 86 8.19 -11.12 12.34
N ILE A 87 7.08 -10.46 12.00
CA ILE A 87 5.76 -11.10 11.80
C ILE A 87 5.83 -12.11 10.65
N VAL A 88 6.32 -11.70 9.45
CA VAL A 88 6.34 -12.62 8.30
C VAL A 88 7.39 -13.71 8.44
N ALA A 89 8.52 -13.44 9.12
CA ALA A 89 9.50 -14.47 9.45
C ALA A 89 8.93 -15.50 10.43
N SER A 90 8.18 -15.06 11.44
CA SER A 90 7.49 -15.98 12.37
C SER A 90 6.42 -16.80 11.64
N LEU A 91 5.67 -16.21 10.71
CA LEU A 91 4.72 -16.94 9.87
C LEU A 91 5.43 -17.99 9.02
N ALA A 92 6.53 -17.64 8.35
CA ALA A 92 7.32 -18.61 7.58
C ALA A 92 7.81 -19.78 8.46
N ALA A 93 8.23 -19.49 9.69
CA ALA A 93 8.65 -20.52 10.65
C ALA A 93 7.48 -21.43 11.05
N THR A 94 6.26 -20.91 11.29
CA THR A 94 5.08 -21.75 11.61
C THR A 94 4.68 -22.65 10.44
N ILE A 95 4.89 -22.21 9.19
CA ILE A 95 4.64 -23.02 7.99
C ILE A 95 5.64 -24.17 7.91
N VAL A 96 6.93 -23.89 8.10
CA VAL A 96 7.98 -24.91 8.04
C VAL A 96 7.85 -25.96 9.14
N THR A 97 7.34 -25.56 10.30
CA THR A 97 7.14 -26.46 11.46
C THR A 97 5.77 -27.12 11.52
N ASP A 98 4.94 -26.98 10.48
CA ASP A 98 3.56 -27.51 10.44
C ASP A 98 2.64 -27.05 11.60
N HIS A 99 2.94 -25.88 12.19
CA HIS A 99 2.13 -25.27 13.25
C HIS A 99 1.24 -24.13 12.75
N SER A 100 1.17 -23.92 11.42
CA SER A 100 0.32 -22.91 10.84
C SER A 100 -1.16 -23.27 10.97
N ASN A 101 -1.97 -22.27 11.37
CA ASN A 101 -3.42 -22.40 11.41
C ASN A 101 -4.07 -21.08 10.99
N ILE A 102 -5.37 -21.13 10.71
CA ILE A 102 -6.10 -19.98 10.19
C ILE A 102 -6.08 -18.77 11.13
N TRP A 103 -6.07 -18.98 12.44
CA TRP A 103 -6.06 -17.90 13.43
C TRP A 103 -4.72 -17.18 13.48
N VAL A 104 -3.62 -17.91 13.29
CA VAL A 104 -2.28 -17.29 13.12
C VAL A 104 -2.29 -16.37 11.92
N LEU A 105 -2.92 -16.77 10.81
CA LEU A 105 -3.05 -15.92 9.63
C LEU A 105 -3.84 -14.65 9.94
N TYR A 106 -4.96 -14.73 10.66
CA TYR A 106 -5.73 -13.55 11.05
C TYR A 106 -4.91 -12.55 11.87
N VAL A 107 -4.18 -13.06 12.88
CA VAL A 107 -3.32 -12.21 13.72
C VAL A 107 -2.22 -11.57 12.90
N CYS A 108 -1.56 -12.33 12.02
CA CYS A 108 -0.53 -11.81 11.12
C CYS A 108 -1.11 -10.74 10.18
N ALA A 109 -2.25 -11.02 9.52
CA ALA A 109 -2.91 -10.11 8.60
C ALA A 109 -3.24 -8.76 9.26
N PHE A 110 -3.85 -8.82 10.43
CA PHE A 110 -4.24 -7.63 11.17
C PHE A 110 -3.02 -6.82 11.64
N SER A 111 -2.02 -7.49 12.19
CA SER A 111 -0.79 -6.85 12.68
C SER A 111 0.01 -6.20 11.54
N LEU A 112 0.13 -6.90 10.41
CA LEU A 112 0.77 -6.35 9.20
C LEU A 112 0.02 -5.14 8.67
N GLY A 113 -1.31 -5.16 8.66
CA GLY A 113 -2.13 -4.03 8.23
C GLY A 113 -1.93 -2.78 9.10
N ILE A 114 -1.74 -2.92 10.42
CA ILE A 114 -1.39 -1.79 11.30
C ILE A 114 -0.04 -1.20 10.90
N CYS A 115 0.98 -2.05 10.76
CA CYS A 115 2.33 -1.61 10.39
C CYS A 115 2.36 -0.99 8.99
N GLU A 116 1.63 -1.55 8.01
CA GLU A 116 1.49 -1.02 6.65
C GLU A 116 0.89 0.38 6.66
N THR A 117 -0.18 0.59 7.43
CA THR A 117 -0.83 1.90 7.57
C THR A 117 0.14 2.95 8.12
N LEU A 118 0.89 2.60 9.16
CA LEU A 118 1.90 3.48 9.76
C LEU A 118 3.04 3.80 8.78
N HIS A 119 3.60 2.76 8.14
CA HIS A 119 4.69 2.90 7.18
C HIS A 119 4.29 3.79 5.99
N THR A 120 3.11 3.58 5.42
CA THR A 120 2.62 4.34 4.26
C THR A 120 2.39 5.81 4.60
N ASN A 121 1.79 6.11 5.76
CA ASN A 121 1.61 7.49 6.21
C ASN A 121 2.96 8.20 6.42
N CYS A 122 3.92 7.54 7.08
CA CYS A 122 5.25 8.09 7.27
C CYS A 122 6.01 8.27 5.94
N ALA A 123 5.94 7.32 5.02
CA ALA A 123 6.61 7.38 3.73
C ALA A 123 6.10 8.54 2.86
N GLN A 124 4.76 8.77 2.87
CA GLN A 124 4.15 9.89 2.17
C GLN A 124 4.57 11.24 2.78
N ALA A 125 4.68 11.30 4.11
CA ALA A 125 5.09 12.50 4.82
C ALA A 125 6.59 12.81 4.59
N ILE A 126 7.48 11.81 4.68
CA ILE A 126 8.92 11.97 4.38
C ILE A 126 9.13 12.46 2.94
N LEU A 127 8.34 11.98 1.98
CA LEU A 127 8.43 12.41 0.60
C LEU A 127 8.32 13.93 0.45
N SER A 128 7.39 14.55 1.20
CA SER A 128 7.21 16.01 1.19
C SER A 128 8.33 16.76 1.89
N ASP A 129 9.05 16.12 2.82
CA ASP A 129 10.16 16.74 3.55
C ASP A 129 11.47 16.76 2.74
N ILE A 130 11.72 15.69 1.95
CA ILE A 130 12.99 15.52 1.22
C ILE A 130 12.97 16.08 -0.21
N VAL A 131 11.82 16.54 -0.70
CA VAL A 131 11.65 17.02 -2.09
C VAL A 131 11.21 18.48 -2.09
N GLU A 132 11.86 19.30 -2.95
CA GLU A 132 11.48 20.71 -3.13
C GLU A 132 10.03 20.84 -3.64
N PRO A 133 9.27 21.89 -3.25
CA PRO A 133 7.84 22.04 -3.61
C PRO A 133 7.55 22.02 -5.10
N ASP A 134 8.46 22.52 -5.95
CA ASP A 134 8.33 22.52 -7.39
C ASP A 134 8.49 21.13 -8.03
N GLN A 135 9.11 20.20 -7.33
CA GLN A 135 9.36 18.82 -7.77
C GLN A 135 8.37 17.80 -7.18
N LEU A 136 7.55 18.20 -6.20
CA LEU A 136 6.63 17.29 -5.48
C LEU A 136 5.69 16.53 -6.43
N MET A 137 5.20 17.16 -7.50
CA MET A 137 4.31 16.49 -8.45
C MET A 137 5.02 15.33 -9.17
N ILE A 138 6.26 15.53 -9.59
CA ILE A 138 7.06 14.49 -10.25
C ILE A 138 7.47 13.41 -9.27
N ALA A 139 7.83 13.80 -8.04
CA ALA A 139 8.21 12.88 -6.98
C ALA A 139 7.04 11.98 -6.58
N ASN A 140 5.84 12.54 -6.35
CA ASN A 140 4.62 11.77 -6.08
C ASN A 140 4.27 10.81 -7.22
N ALA A 141 4.40 11.26 -8.47
CA ALA A 141 4.15 10.39 -9.62
C ALA A 141 5.10 9.20 -9.67
N ARG A 142 6.39 9.39 -9.36
CA ARG A 142 7.39 8.31 -9.29
C ARG A 142 7.17 7.40 -8.09
N PHE A 143 6.82 7.97 -6.94
CA PHE A 143 6.53 7.25 -5.72
C PHE A 143 5.33 6.32 -5.91
N THR A 144 4.20 6.84 -6.40
CA THR A 144 3.01 6.04 -6.70
C THR A 144 3.29 4.97 -7.77
N SER A 145 4.10 5.30 -8.78
CA SER A 145 4.51 4.30 -9.78
C SER A 145 5.31 3.17 -9.18
N ALA A 146 6.23 3.49 -8.28
CA ALA A 146 7.03 2.51 -7.58
C ALA A 146 6.13 1.56 -6.77
N GLN A 147 5.19 2.13 -5.98
CA GLN A 147 4.22 1.35 -5.20
C GLN A 147 3.37 0.43 -6.09
N VAL A 148 2.72 0.99 -7.11
CA VAL A 148 1.81 0.22 -7.97
C VAL A 148 2.55 -0.87 -8.74
N THR A 149 3.72 -0.55 -9.33
CA THR A 149 4.47 -1.54 -10.10
C THR A 149 4.98 -2.66 -9.22
N SER A 150 5.50 -2.34 -8.03
CA SER A 150 6.01 -3.34 -7.10
C SER A 150 4.88 -4.22 -6.54
N ALA A 151 3.82 -3.60 -6.00
CA ALA A 151 2.76 -4.32 -5.31
C ALA A 151 1.81 -5.08 -6.25
N GLN A 152 1.56 -4.58 -7.48
CA GLN A 152 0.56 -5.18 -8.36
C GLN A 152 1.15 -6.03 -9.50
N PHE A 153 2.45 -5.89 -9.80
CA PHE A 153 3.07 -6.65 -10.91
C PHE A 153 4.25 -7.49 -10.44
N VAL A 154 5.26 -6.85 -9.85
CA VAL A 154 6.51 -7.56 -9.48
C VAL A 154 6.27 -8.52 -8.33
N GLY A 155 5.68 -8.03 -7.24
CA GLY A 155 5.43 -8.82 -6.04
C GLY A 155 4.55 -10.05 -6.30
N PRO A 156 3.37 -9.93 -6.91
CA PRO A 156 2.51 -11.06 -7.23
C PRO A 156 3.18 -12.11 -8.10
N SER A 157 3.96 -11.69 -9.11
CA SER A 157 4.69 -12.61 -10.00
C SER A 157 5.69 -13.46 -9.22
N PHE A 158 6.50 -12.82 -8.36
CA PHE A 158 7.41 -13.55 -7.48
C PHE A 158 6.68 -14.38 -6.42
N GLY A 159 5.56 -13.87 -5.88
CA GLY A 159 4.73 -14.57 -4.91
C GLY A 159 4.26 -15.92 -5.40
N VAL A 160 3.70 -15.99 -6.62
CA VAL A 160 3.26 -17.25 -7.24
C VAL A 160 4.43 -18.20 -7.49
N ILE A 161 5.53 -17.71 -8.07
CA ILE A 161 6.70 -18.54 -8.39
C ILE A 161 7.29 -19.17 -7.12
N LEU A 162 7.48 -18.36 -6.09
CA LEU A 162 8.04 -18.82 -4.82
C LEU A 162 7.09 -19.77 -4.08
N PHE A 163 5.78 -19.49 -4.09
CA PHE A 163 4.78 -20.33 -3.44
C PHE A 163 4.71 -21.73 -4.07
N ASN A 164 4.81 -21.81 -5.40
CA ASN A 164 4.83 -23.09 -6.11
C ASN A 164 6.10 -23.91 -5.84
N THR A 165 7.19 -23.26 -5.40
CA THR A 165 8.42 -23.94 -5.00
C THR A 165 8.32 -24.47 -3.57
N ALA A 166 7.92 -23.61 -2.62
CA ALA A 166 7.56 -23.98 -1.26
C ALA A 166 6.66 -22.88 -0.64
N SER A 167 5.64 -23.29 0.08
CA SER A 167 4.63 -22.37 0.65
C SER A 167 5.20 -21.32 1.62
N ALA A 168 6.33 -21.59 2.27
CA ALA A 168 7.02 -20.67 3.18
C ALA A 168 7.90 -19.62 2.47
N LEU A 169 8.35 -19.89 1.24
CA LEU A 169 9.33 -19.05 0.54
C LEU A 169 8.87 -17.61 0.28
N PRO A 170 7.63 -17.34 -0.15
CA PRO A 170 7.17 -15.96 -0.34
C PRO A 170 7.29 -15.13 0.94
N PHE A 171 6.95 -15.72 2.08
CA PHE A 171 7.00 -15.05 3.39
C PHE A 171 8.42 -14.83 3.88
N ALA A 172 9.32 -15.79 3.65
CA ALA A 172 10.75 -15.62 3.94
C ALA A 172 11.37 -14.53 3.05
N ALA A 173 11.04 -14.49 1.77
CA ALA A 173 11.48 -13.45 0.85
C ALA A 173 10.92 -12.07 1.25
N ASP A 174 9.67 -12.00 1.66
CA ASP A 174 9.04 -10.78 2.16
C ASP A 174 9.74 -10.25 3.42
N ALA A 175 10.10 -11.12 4.36
CA ALA A 175 10.92 -10.72 5.52
C ALA A 175 12.24 -10.06 5.11
N ILE A 176 12.91 -10.57 4.08
CA ILE A 176 14.15 -10.00 3.54
C ILE A 176 13.88 -8.62 2.90
N THR A 177 12.76 -8.46 2.18
CA THR A 177 12.40 -7.18 1.56
C THR A 177 12.15 -6.10 2.61
N PHE A 178 11.48 -6.42 3.73
CA PHE A 178 11.31 -5.48 4.84
C PHE A 178 12.61 -5.12 5.55
N ALA A 179 13.49 -6.10 5.77
CA ALA A 179 14.83 -5.84 6.32
C ALA A 179 15.65 -4.93 5.39
N GLY A 180 15.58 -5.16 4.07
CA GLY A 180 16.20 -4.31 3.06
C GLY A 180 15.64 -2.89 3.04
N SER A 181 14.32 -2.74 3.13
CA SER A 181 13.63 -1.45 3.25
C SER A 181 14.10 -0.69 4.49
N ALA A 182 14.09 -1.32 5.67
CA ALA A 182 14.57 -0.73 6.91
C ALA A 182 16.02 -0.25 6.81
N ALA A 183 16.90 -1.04 6.17
CA ALA A 183 18.29 -0.67 5.95
C ALA A 183 18.45 0.56 5.03
N LEU A 184 17.66 0.62 3.94
CA LEU A 184 17.64 1.76 3.03
C LEU A 184 17.13 3.03 3.71
N ILE A 185 16.05 2.94 4.49
CA ILE A 185 15.52 4.07 5.26
C ILE A 185 16.55 4.54 6.29
N LYS A 186 17.26 3.60 6.94
CA LYS A 186 18.33 3.94 7.89
C LYS A 186 19.49 4.71 7.24
N ALA A 187 19.69 4.59 5.95
CA ALA A 187 20.72 5.33 5.21
C ALA A 187 20.31 6.77 4.82
N ILE A 188 19.03 7.14 4.99
CA ILE A 188 18.57 8.53 4.79
C ILE A 188 19.05 9.38 5.97
N PRO A 189 19.72 10.55 5.78
CA PRO A 189 20.13 11.42 6.86
C PRO A 189 18.93 11.90 7.70
N ASN A 190 19.14 12.06 8.99
CA ASN A 190 18.11 12.58 9.91
C ASN A 190 18.31 14.10 10.10
N GLU A 191 18.09 14.86 9.04
CA GLU A 191 18.28 16.33 9.07
C GLU A 191 17.02 17.09 9.54
N HIS A 192 15.88 16.42 9.57
CA HIS A 192 14.59 17.04 9.91
C HIS A 192 14.07 16.46 11.23
N GLY A 193 14.54 17.02 12.34
CA GLY A 193 13.91 16.79 13.64
C GLY A 193 12.49 17.35 13.63
N VAL A 194 11.49 16.50 13.80
CA VAL A 194 10.11 16.96 14.03
C VAL A 194 10.09 17.62 15.41
N GLU A 195 9.86 18.93 15.48
CA GLU A 195 9.49 19.57 16.73
C GLU A 195 8.17 18.95 17.20
N ALA A 196 8.22 18.15 18.25
CA ALA A 196 7.03 17.49 18.76
C ALA A 196 5.99 18.55 19.18
N PRO A 197 4.77 18.52 18.61
CA PRO A 197 3.71 19.43 19.02
C PRO A 197 3.43 19.27 20.52
N THR A 198 3.20 20.37 21.20
CA THR A 198 2.89 20.41 22.65
C THR A 198 1.45 19.96 22.96
N THR A 199 0.63 19.77 21.94
CA THR A 199 -0.77 19.38 22.04
C THR A 199 -0.96 17.86 22.29
N ARG A 200 -2.10 17.45 22.85
CA ARG A 200 -2.42 16.03 23.04
C ARG A 200 -2.84 15.38 21.71
N LEU A 201 -2.41 14.16 21.47
CA LEU A 201 -2.74 13.39 20.26
C LEU A 201 -4.25 13.38 19.96
N ARG A 202 -5.08 13.23 21.00
CA ARG A 202 -6.54 13.24 20.89
C ARG A 202 -7.07 14.58 20.40
N ASP A 203 -6.47 15.67 20.84
CA ASP A 203 -6.91 17.03 20.52
C ASP A 203 -6.59 17.30 19.04
N ASP A 204 -5.43 16.91 18.54
CA ASP A 204 -5.06 17.04 17.12
C ASP A 204 -5.99 16.21 16.21
N MET A 205 -6.33 14.98 16.63
CA MET A 205 -7.28 14.15 15.89
C MET A 205 -8.68 14.78 15.82
N LEU A 206 -9.15 15.36 16.95
CA LEU A 206 -10.44 16.06 17.01
C LEU A 206 -10.40 17.34 16.20
N ASP A 207 -9.31 18.09 16.23
CA ASP A 207 -9.16 19.32 15.46
C ASP A 207 -9.08 19.01 13.95
N GLY A 208 -8.39 17.95 13.55
CA GLY A 208 -8.39 17.46 12.16
C GLY A 208 -9.81 17.07 11.68
N LEU A 209 -10.57 16.35 12.51
CA LEU A 209 -11.95 15.98 12.19
C LEU A 209 -12.88 17.21 12.15
N LYS A 210 -12.69 18.15 13.07
CA LYS A 210 -13.42 19.41 13.10
C LYS A 210 -13.10 20.26 11.87
N PHE A 211 -11.81 20.36 11.49
CA PHE A 211 -11.38 21.05 10.28
C PHE A 211 -12.03 20.47 9.02
N LEU A 212 -12.05 19.12 8.91
CA LEU A 212 -12.75 18.45 7.81
C LEU A 212 -14.24 18.77 7.78
N ARG A 213 -14.90 18.78 8.95
CA ARG A 213 -16.32 19.08 9.09
C ARG A 213 -16.64 20.53 8.72
N ASP A 214 -15.80 21.45 9.16
CA ASP A 214 -16.02 22.90 9.04
C ASP A 214 -15.61 23.43 7.66
N ASN A 215 -14.78 22.67 6.91
CA ASN A 215 -14.37 23.01 5.54
C ASN A 215 -15.27 22.30 4.50
N PRO A 216 -16.24 23.04 3.87
CA PRO A 216 -17.19 22.43 2.95
C PRO A 216 -16.56 21.87 1.67
N VAL A 217 -15.44 22.44 1.22
CA VAL A 217 -14.71 21.96 0.03
C VAL A 217 -14.05 20.61 0.33
N LEU A 218 -13.34 20.54 1.45
CA LEU A 218 -12.64 19.31 1.86
C LEU A 218 -13.64 18.17 2.12
N ARG A 219 -14.74 18.49 2.81
CA ARG A 219 -15.82 17.52 3.07
C ARG A 219 -16.44 16.98 1.79
N ARG A 220 -16.70 17.84 0.79
CA ARG A 220 -17.24 17.41 -0.51
C ARG A 220 -16.24 16.54 -1.26
N LEU A 221 -14.97 16.91 -1.32
CA LEU A 221 -13.92 16.11 -1.95
C LEU A 221 -13.77 14.75 -1.27
N THR A 222 -13.74 14.71 0.06
CA THR A 222 -13.67 13.44 0.81
C THR A 222 -14.90 12.57 0.55
N ALA A 223 -16.10 13.15 0.51
CA ALA A 223 -17.32 12.41 0.21
C ALA A 223 -17.31 11.84 -1.23
N ILE A 224 -16.87 12.64 -2.21
CA ILE A 224 -16.73 12.17 -3.60
C ILE A 224 -15.73 11.01 -3.67
N LEU A 225 -14.53 11.16 -3.08
CA LEU A 225 -13.53 10.12 -3.07
C LEU A 225 -14.00 8.85 -2.36
N ALA A 226 -14.68 8.98 -1.22
CA ALA A 226 -15.26 7.85 -0.50
C ALA A 226 -16.31 7.13 -1.34
N THR A 227 -17.19 7.87 -2.02
CA THR A 227 -18.22 7.32 -2.91
C THR A 227 -17.60 6.60 -4.12
N LEU A 228 -16.61 7.21 -4.77
CA LEU A 228 -15.89 6.59 -5.89
C LEU A 228 -15.20 5.30 -5.47
N ASN A 229 -14.48 5.31 -4.34
CA ASN A 229 -13.84 4.10 -3.81
C ASN A 229 -14.86 3.01 -3.46
N PHE A 230 -15.99 3.38 -2.85
CA PHE A 230 -17.05 2.43 -2.53
C PHE A 230 -17.57 1.72 -3.80
N PHE A 231 -17.92 2.50 -4.84
CA PHE A 231 -18.41 1.92 -6.10
C PHE A 231 -17.32 1.14 -6.84
N TYR A 232 -16.07 1.58 -6.79
CA TYR A 232 -14.95 0.85 -7.37
C TYR A 232 -14.79 -0.53 -6.73
N PHE A 233 -14.77 -0.63 -5.41
CA PHE A 233 -14.66 -1.91 -4.72
C PHE A 233 -15.91 -2.77 -4.86
N ALA A 234 -17.09 -2.17 -4.90
CA ALA A 234 -18.33 -2.88 -5.18
C ALA A 234 -18.34 -3.47 -6.60
N ALA A 235 -17.92 -2.71 -7.60
CA ALA A 235 -17.81 -3.20 -8.98
C ALA A 235 -16.75 -4.30 -9.09
N ALA A 236 -15.62 -4.17 -8.42
CA ALA A 236 -14.57 -5.20 -8.40
C ALA A 236 -15.07 -6.51 -7.77
N ALA A 237 -15.85 -6.43 -6.69
CA ALA A 237 -16.46 -7.61 -6.07
C ALA A 237 -17.50 -8.27 -6.97
N LEU A 238 -18.34 -7.48 -7.65
CA LEU A 238 -19.33 -7.99 -8.61
C LEU A 238 -18.67 -8.61 -9.83
N LEU A 239 -17.52 -8.11 -10.26
CA LEU A 239 -16.78 -8.64 -11.40
C LEU A 239 -16.36 -10.10 -11.16
N VAL A 240 -15.97 -10.44 -9.94
CA VAL A 240 -15.65 -11.84 -9.55
C VAL A 240 -16.87 -12.73 -9.73
N LEU A 241 -18.02 -12.34 -9.16
CA LEU A 241 -19.27 -13.08 -9.28
C LEU A 241 -19.74 -13.21 -10.75
N TYR A 242 -19.61 -12.12 -11.51
CA TYR A 242 -19.97 -12.11 -12.92
C TYR A 242 -19.14 -13.08 -13.76
N THR A 243 -17.85 -13.18 -13.51
CA THR A 243 -16.95 -14.08 -14.25
C THR A 243 -17.17 -15.54 -13.87
N THR A 244 -17.46 -15.84 -12.60
CA THR A 244 -17.66 -17.21 -12.12
C THR A 244 -19.06 -17.74 -12.46
N ASP A 245 -20.10 -16.95 -12.23
CA ASP A 245 -21.49 -17.44 -12.27
C ASP A 245 -22.17 -17.22 -13.64
N LEU A 246 -21.92 -16.08 -14.31
CA LEU A 246 -22.58 -15.76 -15.57
C LEU A 246 -21.81 -16.24 -16.82
N LEU A 247 -20.48 -16.07 -16.81
CA LEU A 247 -19.67 -16.43 -17.97
C LEU A 247 -19.23 -17.90 -17.95
N ASN A 248 -19.46 -18.64 -16.85
CA ASN A 248 -18.97 -20.02 -16.68
C ASN A 248 -17.51 -20.18 -17.14
N SER A 249 -16.77 -19.08 -17.13
CA SER A 249 -15.41 -18.99 -17.65
C SER A 249 -14.50 -19.11 -16.45
N GLY A 250 -13.62 -20.08 -16.45
CA GLY A 250 -12.70 -20.33 -15.34
C GLY A 250 -11.78 -19.15 -15.02
N GLU A 251 -10.90 -19.35 -14.07
CA GLU A 251 -9.92 -18.40 -13.51
C GLU A 251 -9.14 -17.59 -14.57
N LEU A 252 -8.98 -18.11 -15.78
CA LEU A 252 -8.32 -17.46 -16.91
C LEU A 252 -9.02 -16.18 -17.37
N THR A 253 -10.34 -16.15 -17.38
CA THR A 253 -11.10 -14.96 -17.83
C THR A 253 -11.04 -13.85 -16.79
N PHE A 254 -11.14 -14.19 -15.51
CA PHE A 254 -10.94 -13.23 -14.41
C PHE A 254 -9.53 -12.64 -14.45
N THR A 255 -8.52 -13.50 -14.63
CA THR A 255 -7.12 -13.07 -14.77
C THR A 255 -6.93 -12.15 -15.98
N ALA A 256 -7.50 -12.49 -17.13
CA ALA A 256 -7.41 -11.67 -18.34
C ALA A 256 -8.07 -10.29 -18.16
N LEU A 257 -9.22 -10.22 -17.50
CA LEU A 257 -9.89 -8.95 -17.18
C LEU A 257 -9.10 -8.11 -16.19
N SER A 258 -8.53 -8.73 -15.17
CA SER A 258 -7.68 -8.05 -14.17
C SER A 258 -6.40 -7.50 -14.80
N VAL A 259 -5.74 -8.29 -15.66
CA VAL A 259 -4.58 -7.86 -16.46
C VAL A 259 -4.98 -6.74 -17.42
N GLY A 260 -6.15 -6.84 -18.07
CA GLY A 260 -6.68 -5.79 -18.94
C GLY A 260 -6.91 -4.46 -18.21
N ALA A 261 -7.49 -4.50 -17.00
CA ALA A 261 -7.68 -3.32 -16.15
C ALA A 261 -6.34 -2.70 -15.72
N ALA A 262 -5.38 -3.54 -15.34
CA ALA A 262 -4.03 -3.11 -15.00
C ALA A 262 -3.30 -2.46 -16.18
N LEU A 263 -3.38 -3.07 -17.37
CA LEU A 263 -2.84 -2.49 -18.62
C LEU A 263 -3.54 -1.18 -18.97
N GLY A 264 -4.87 -1.07 -18.80
CA GLY A 264 -5.61 0.17 -18.97
C GLY A 264 -5.10 1.29 -18.08
N THR A 265 -4.76 1.00 -16.83
CA THR A 265 -4.15 1.95 -15.89
C THR A 265 -2.77 2.43 -16.37
N VAL A 266 -1.96 1.54 -16.92
CA VAL A 266 -0.65 1.89 -17.49
C VAL A 266 -0.81 2.73 -18.75
N VAL A 267 -1.71 2.33 -19.66
CA VAL A 267 -1.96 3.05 -20.94
C VAL A 267 -2.55 4.43 -20.68
N SER A 268 -3.48 4.57 -19.71
CA SER A 268 -4.06 5.87 -19.37
C SER A 268 -3.00 6.91 -19.00
N ARG A 269 -1.90 6.49 -18.39
CA ARG A 269 -0.79 7.35 -18.01
C ARG A 269 -0.04 7.94 -19.22
N PHE A 270 0.09 7.17 -20.30
CA PHE A 270 0.69 7.65 -21.55
C PHE A 270 -0.24 8.60 -22.32
N ILE A 271 -1.55 8.46 -22.12
CA ILE A 271 -2.56 9.31 -22.75
C ILE A 271 -2.80 10.59 -21.96
N VAL A 272 -2.92 10.49 -20.64
CA VAL A 272 -3.22 11.64 -19.76
C VAL A 272 -2.06 12.64 -19.70
N SER A 273 -0.81 12.16 -19.72
CA SER A 273 0.37 13.02 -19.66
C SER A 273 0.45 14.05 -20.81
N PRO A 274 0.27 13.70 -22.09
CA PRO A 274 0.23 14.70 -23.18
C PRO A 274 -1.08 15.52 -23.19
N LEU A 275 -2.18 14.96 -22.70
CA LEU A 275 -3.48 15.66 -22.65
C LEU A 275 -3.45 16.77 -21.58
N SER A 276 -2.85 16.52 -20.43
CA SER A 276 -2.71 17.50 -19.34
C SER A 276 -1.88 18.71 -19.70
N ASN A 277 -1.04 18.60 -20.75
CA ASN A 277 -0.27 19.73 -21.29
C ASN A 277 -1.06 20.56 -22.32
N ARG A 278 -2.20 20.06 -22.83
CA ARG A 278 -3.02 20.73 -23.86
C ARG A 278 -4.33 21.31 -23.34
N PHE A 279 -4.85 20.77 -22.23
CA PHE A 279 -6.12 21.20 -21.66
C PHE A 279 -5.89 21.84 -20.29
N ASP A 280 -6.64 22.90 -20.00
CA ASP A 280 -6.62 23.53 -18.69
C ASP A 280 -7.15 22.56 -17.63
N ARG A 281 -6.61 22.65 -16.40
CA ARG A 281 -6.90 21.70 -15.28
C ARG A 281 -8.39 21.52 -15.00
N SER A 282 -9.20 22.53 -15.25
CA SER A 282 -10.66 22.49 -15.13
C SER A 282 -11.35 21.63 -16.20
N GLY A 283 -10.79 21.53 -17.42
CA GLY A 283 -11.31 20.73 -18.51
C GLY A 283 -11.09 19.23 -18.34
N ILE A 284 -9.98 18.84 -17.70
CA ILE A 284 -9.65 17.41 -17.49
C ILE A 284 -10.58 16.76 -16.47
N ILE A 285 -10.95 17.50 -15.40
CA ILE A 285 -11.88 17.01 -14.36
C ILE A 285 -13.30 16.83 -14.90
N ALA A 286 -13.68 17.56 -15.96
CA ALA A 286 -15.01 17.45 -16.56
C ALA A 286 -15.15 16.28 -17.56
N ILE A 287 -14.01 15.67 -17.98
CA ILE A 287 -13.98 14.58 -18.97
C ILE A 287 -13.70 13.22 -18.31
N SER A 288 -13.17 13.20 -17.09
CA SER A 288 -12.89 12.00 -16.30
C SER A 288 -14.07 11.62 -15.41
#